data_8585e110cd2cc10f72d35b50512f1b35
#
_entry.id   8585e110cd2cc10f72d35b50512f1b35
#
_cell.length_a   1.000
_cell.length_b   1.000
_cell.length_c   1.000
_cell.angle_alpha   90.00
_cell.angle_beta   90.00
_cell.angle_gamma   90.00
#
_symmetry.space_group_name_H-M   'P 1'
#
loop_
_entity.id
_entity.type
_entity.pdbx_description
1 polymer ?
#
loop_
_entity_poly.entity_id
_entity_poly.type
_entity_poly.pdbx_seq_one_letter_code
_entity_poly.pdbx_strand_id
1 'polypeptide(L)'
;MRYGKPSFDSVIAQQKKKNVKNVLVVPLYPQYSSSTTGTVFDAISQAFRKMRNIPNIRFMRSFHDHPGYIDACAAIIEQFWRENGFPSKLILSFHGVPKFSLLAGDPYHCECHKTARLIAE
;
A
#
# COMPACT_ATOMS: atom_id res chain seq x y z
N MET A 1 -9.04 -3.54 -9.50
CA MET A 1 -7.90 -4.44 -9.15
C MET A 1 -7.08 -4.73 -10.41
N ARG A 2 -5.78 -5.04 -10.28
CA ARG A 2 -4.91 -5.32 -11.44
C ARG A 2 -5.34 -6.60 -12.17
N TYR A 3 -5.73 -7.63 -11.43
CA TYR A 3 -6.05 -8.97 -11.94
C TYR A 3 -7.44 -9.46 -11.53
N GLY A 4 -8.38 -8.56 -11.31
CA GLY A 4 -9.71 -8.95 -10.86
C GLY A 4 -10.77 -7.93 -11.20
N LYS A 5 -12.01 -8.25 -10.83
CA LYS A 5 -13.14 -7.33 -10.96
C LYS A 5 -13.40 -6.64 -9.62
N PRO A 6 -13.73 -5.33 -9.64
CA PRO A 6 -13.74 -4.44 -10.79
C PRO A 6 -12.34 -4.10 -11.30
N SER A 7 -12.16 -3.95 -12.62
CA SER A 7 -10.90 -3.47 -13.21
C SER A 7 -10.74 -1.96 -13.03
N PHE A 8 -9.49 -1.44 -13.11
CA PHE A 8 -9.26 0.01 -13.08
C PHE A 8 -10.04 0.73 -14.18
N ASP A 9 -9.99 0.25 -15.42
CA ASP A 9 -10.72 0.88 -16.54
C ASP A 9 -12.24 0.97 -16.26
N SER A 10 -12.85 -0.08 -15.69
CA SER A 10 -14.27 -0.07 -15.37
C SER A 10 -14.63 0.93 -14.28
N VAL A 11 -13.80 1.02 -13.23
CA VAL A 11 -14.01 1.99 -12.14
C VAL A 11 -13.83 3.42 -12.65
N ILE A 12 -12.77 3.69 -13.40
CA ILE A 12 -12.52 5.01 -13.99
C ILE A 12 -13.65 5.43 -14.94
N ALA A 13 -14.18 4.50 -15.75
CA ALA A 13 -15.33 4.76 -16.62
C ALA A 13 -16.59 5.14 -15.83
N GLN A 14 -16.83 4.48 -14.68
CA GLN A 14 -17.94 4.85 -13.78
C GLN A 14 -17.72 6.23 -13.15
N GLN A 15 -16.50 6.55 -12.70
CA GLN A 15 -16.19 7.86 -12.13
C GLN A 15 -16.35 8.99 -13.15
N LYS A 16 -15.98 8.73 -14.41
CA LYS A 16 -16.22 9.67 -15.52
C LYS A 16 -17.71 9.97 -15.71
N LYS A 17 -18.58 8.95 -15.69
CA LYS A 17 -20.04 9.12 -15.78
C LYS A 17 -20.60 9.96 -14.63
N LYS A 18 -20.00 9.85 -13.43
CA LYS A 18 -20.39 10.61 -12.23
C LYS A 18 -19.76 12.00 -12.16
N ASN A 19 -18.98 12.41 -13.14
CA ASN A 19 -18.28 13.70 -13.19
C ASN A 19 -17.44 14.00 -11.94
N VAL A 20 -16.72 12.97 -11.44
CA VAL A 20 -15.88 13.09 -10.25
C VAL A 20 -14.69 14.00 -10.55
N LYS A 21 -14.52 15.04 -9.73
CA LYS A 21 -13.46 16.06 -9.90
C LYS A 21 -12.18 15.75 -9.11
N ASN A 22 -12.29 15.00 -8.02
CA ASN A 22 -11.17 14.66 -7.14
C ASN A 22 -11.12 13.16 -6.90
N VAL A 23 -9.97 12.55 -7.07
CA VAL A 23 -9.72 11.13 -6.86
C VAL A 23 -8.55 10.97 -5.90
N LEU A 24 -8.77 10.25 -4.80
CA LEU A 24 -7.71 9.77 -3.94
C LEU A 24 -7.46 8.29 -4.25
N VAL A 25 -6.23 7.98 -4.58
CA VAL A 25 -5.77 6.61 -4.83
C VAL A 25 -4.97 6.14 -3.63
N VAL A 26 -5.44 5.08 -3.00
CA VAL A 26 -4.79 4.45 -1.84
C VAL A 26 -4.46 3.01 -2.20
N PRO A 27 -3.24 2.72 -2.68
CA PRO A 27 -2.77 1.35 -2.79
C PRO A 27 -2.67 0.74 -1.39
N LEU A 28 -3.29 -0.43 -1.18
CA LEU A 28 -3.30 -1.07 0.14
C LEU A 28 -2.01 -1.86 0.40
N TYR A 29 -0.88 -1.24 0.08
CA TYR A 29 0.46 -1.70 0.40
C TYR A 29 1.10 -0.68 1.35
N PRO A 30 1.27 -1.02 2.63
CA PRO A 30 1.84 -0.07 3.59
C PRO A 30 3.24 0.39 3.19
N GLN A 31 4.11 -0.54 2.79
CA GLN A 31 5.44 -0.26 2.28
C GLN A 31 5.39 -0.06 0.76
N TYR A 32 6.15 0.92 0.27
CA TYR A 32 6.30 1.12 -1.16
C TYR A 32 7.23 0.06 -1.75
N SER A 33 6.86 -0.45 -2.92
CA SER A 33 7.78 -1.11 -3.85
C SER A 33 7.38 -0.76 -5.29
N SER A 34 8.37 -0.70 -6.18
CA SER A 34 8.13 -0.54 -7.62
C SER A 34 7.25 -1.66 -8.19
N SER A 35 7.38 -2.87 -7.63
CA SER A 35 6.59 -4.03 -8.05
C SER A 35 5.14 -4.04 -7.53
N THR A 36 4.81 -3.24 -6.54
CA THR A 36 3.47 -3.12 -5.95
C THR A 36 2.86 -1.75 -6.20
N THR A 37 3.15 -0.77 -5.36
CA THR A 37 2.61 0.59 -5.47
C THR A 37 2.98 1.24 -6.82
N GLY A 38 4.20 1.04 -7.31
CA GLY A 38 4.63 1.53 -8.62
C GLY A 38 3.74 0.99 -9.75
N THR A 39 3.41 -0.31 -9.73
CA THR A 39 2.52 -0.89 -10.75
C THR A 39 1.07 -0.39 -10.67
N VAL A 40 0.59 0.00 -9.48
CA VAL A 40 -0.72 0.65 -9.32
C VAL A 40 -0.69 2.04 -9.96
N PHE A 41 0.39 2.79 -9.73
CA PHE A 41 0.59 4.10 -10.36
C PHE A 41 0.60 4.01 -11.88
N ASP A 42 1.32 3.04 -12.46
CA ASP A 42 1.35 2.80 -13.91
C ASP A 42 -0.04 2.48 -14.47
N ALA A 43 -0.77 1.58 -13.81
CA ALA A 43 -2.11 1.18 -14.26
C ALA A 43 -3.09 2.36 -14.26
N ILE A 44 -3.04 3.20 -13.23
CA ILE A 44 -3.88 4.39 -13.12
C ILE A 44 -3.48 5.44 -14.16
N SER A 45 -2.18 5.67 -14.33
CA SER A 45 -1.66 6.60 -15.35
C SER A 45 -2.10 6.19 -16.76
N GLN A 46 -2.05 4.90 -17.08
CA GLN A 46 -2.53 4.37 -18.35
C GLN A 46 -4.04 4.59 -18.54
N ALA A 47 -4.85 4.41 -17.48
CA ALA A 47 -6.29 4.65 -17.55
C ALA A 47 -6.61 6.13 -17.77
N PHE A 48 -5.92 7.04 -17.08
CA PHE A 48 -6.13 8.48 -17.24
C PHE A 48 -5.62 9.03 -18.58
N ARG A 49 -4.58 8.46 -19.18
CA ARG A 49 -4.12 8.85 -20.52
C ARG A 49 -5.21 8.74 -21.60
N LYS A 50 -6.22 7.91 -21.39
CA LYS A 50 -7.37 7.76 -22.29
C LYS A 50 -8.42 8.86 -22.10
N MET A 51 -8.26 9.74 -21.11
CA MET A 51 -9.22 10.80 -20.79
C MET A 51 -8.76 12.15 -21.36
N ARG A 52 -9.70 12.93 -21.91
CA ARG A 52 -9.47 14.33 -22.36
C ARG A 52 -9.39 15.30 -21.18
N ASN A 53 -10.20 15.04 -20.15
CA ASN A 53 -10.26 15.83 -18.92
C ASN A 53 -10.03 14.88 -17.75
N ILE A 54 -8.89 15.01 -17.08
CA ILE A 54 -8.52 14.20 -15.91
C ILE A 54 -8.97 14.91 -14.63
N PRO A 55 -9.42 14.15 -13.60
CA PRO A 55 -9.70 14.73 -12.28
C PRO A 55 -8.40 15.15 -11.58
N ASN A 56 -8.54 15.93 -10.51
CA ASN A 56 -7.44 16.12 -9.58
C ASN A 56 -7.11 14.78 -8.91
N ILE A 57 -5.84 14.38 -8.94
CA ILE A 57 -5.38 13.08 -8.43
C ILE A 57 -4.48 13.33 -7.23
N ARG A 58 -4.81 12.65 -6.13
CA ARG A 58 -3.90 12.46 -4.99
C ARG A 58 -3.56 10.98 -4.92
N PHE A 59 -2.28 10.67 -4.80
CA PHE A 59 -1.78 9.31 -4.75
C PHE A 59 -1.02 9.11 -3.43
N MET A 60 -1.47 8.16 -2.61
CA MET A 60 -0.76 7.76 -1.40
C MET A 60 0.33 6.77 -1.77
N ARG A 61 1.58 7.18 -1.61
CA ARG A 61 2.74 6.35 -1.97
C ARG A 61 2.98 5.22 -0.97
N SER A 62 2.91 5.51 0.33
CA SER A 62 3.12 4.55 1.42
C SER A 62 2.47 5.07 2.71
N PHE A 63 2.23 4.17 3.65
CA PHE A 63 1.75 4.48 5.01
C PHE A 63 2.37 3.54 6.05
N HIS A 64 3.57 3.04 5.75
CA HIS A 64 4.32 2.04 6.51
C HIS A 64 4.67 2.49 7.95
N ASP A 65 4.70 3.79 8.21
CA ASP A 65 5.01 4.42 9.49
C ASP A 65 3.86 5.30 10.01
N HIS A 66 2.68 5.21 9.39
CA HIS A 66 1.52 5.97 9.84
C HIS A 66 1.06 5.47 11.22
N PRO A 67 0.92 6.35 12.24
CA PRO A 67 0.58 5.92 13.59
C PRO A 67 -0.64 4.99 13.64
N GLY A 68 -1.75 5.37 13.01
CA GLY A 68 -2.96 4.53 13.01
C GLY A 68 -2.78 3.15 12.36
N TYR A 69 -1.82 2.98 11.44
CA TYR A 69 -1.48 1.65 10.91
C TYR A 69 -0.66 0.85 11.93
N ILE A 70 0.32 1.47 12.55
CA ILE A 70 1.17 0.84 13.57
C ILE A 70 0.31 0.44 14.78
N ASP A 71 -0.50 1.36 15.29
CA ASP A 71 -1.40 1.12 16.42
C ASP A 71 -2.37 -0.04 16.15
N ALA A 72 -2.93 -0.10 14.93
CA ALA A 72 -3.82 -1.20 14.54
C ALA A 72 -3.10 -2.55 14.51
N CYS A 73 -1.85 -2.59 14.02
CA CYS A 73 -1.05 -3.80 14.02
C CYS A 73 -0.71 -4.24 15.46
N ALA A 74 -0.26 -3.32 16.30
CA ALA A 74 0.06 -3.58 17.70
C ALA A 74 -1.18 -4.09 18.48
N ALA A 75 -2.32 -3.43 18.29
CA ALA A 75 -3.56 -3.83 18.96
C ALA A 75 -4.00 -5.27 18.61
N ILE A 76 -3.87 -5.68 17.36
CA ILE A 76 -4.19 -7.06 16.93
C ILE A 76 -3.24 -8.06 17.59
N ILE A 77 -1.94 -7.75 17.66
CA ILE A 77 -0.92 -8.59 18.28
C ILE A 77 -1.21 -8.71 19.77
N GLU A 78 -1.45 -7.60 20.45
CA GLU A 78 -1.77 -7.58 21.88
C GLU A 78 -3.06 -8.34 22.20
N GLN A 79 -4.08 -8.19 21.37
CA GLN A 79 -5.33 -8.95 21.53
C GLN A 79 -5.05 -10.45 21.45
N PHE A 80 -4.31 -10.88 20.44
CA PHE A 80 -3.93 -12.29 20.27
C PHE A 80 -3.16 -12.81 21.50
N TRP A 81 -2.24 -12.03 22.04
CA TRP A 81 -1.47 -12.41 23.24
C TRP A 81 -2.34 -12.51 24.48
N ARG A 82 -3.29 -11.60 24.67
CA ARG A 82 -4.24 -11.67 25.80
C ARG A 82 -5.08 -12.95 25.76
N GLU A 83 -5.45 -13.40 24.57
CA GLU A 83 -6.29 -14.58 24.39
C GLU A 83 -5.49 -15.90 24.42
N ASN A 84 -4.22 -15.90 24.01
CA ASN A 84 -3.43 -17.12 23.77
C ASN A 84 -2.14 -17.19 24.62
N GLY A 85 -1.86 -16.19 25.44
CA GLY A 85 -0.62 -16.07 26.22
C GLY A 85 0.50 -15.36 25.47
N PHE A 86 1.46 -14.85 26.25
CA PHE A 86 2.60 -14.09 25.72
C PHE A 86 3.72 -15.01 25.23
N PRO A 87 4.08 -15.00 23.96
CA PRO A 87 5.20 -15.78 23.44
C PRO A 87 6.54 -15.14 23.85
N SER A 88 7.59 -15.94 23.85
CA SER A 88 8.96 -15.44 24.12
C SER A 88 9.53 -14.61 22.97
N LYS A 89 8.96 -14.72 21.77
CA LYS A 89 9.42 -14.00 20.56
C LYS A 89 8.25 -13.71 19.63
N LEU A 90 8.27 -12.52 19.02
CA LEU A 90 7.43 -12.13 17.89
C LEU A 90 8.27 -12.21 16.61
N ILE A 91 7.76 -12.91 15.60
CA ILE A 91 8.38 -12.97 14.27
C ILE A 91 7.52 -12.17 13.30
N LEU A 92 8.09 -11.11 12.74
CA LEU A 92 7.47 -10.30 11.69
C LEU A 92 8.00 -10.74 10.33
N SER A 93 7.13 -11.25 9.47
CA SER A 93 7.50 -11.75 8.13
C SER A 93 7.02 -10.78 7.06
N PHE A 94 7.92 -10.41 6.16
CA PHE A 94 7.66 -9.58 5.00
C PHE A 94 7.99 -10.33 3.71
N HIS A 95 7.39 -9.91 2.61
CA HIS A 95 7.69 -10.51 1.31
C HIS A 95 9.13 -10.19 0.88
N GLY A 96 9.87 -11.19 0.39
CA GLY A 96 11.23 -10.98 -0.12
C GLY A 96 11.22 -10.27 -1.47
N VAL A 97 12.11 -9.31 -1.63
CA VAL A 97 12.40 -8.65 -2.92
C VAL A 97 13.85 -8.88 -3.34
N PRO A 98 14.16 -8.93 -4.64
CA PRO A 98 15.53 -9.09 -5.11
C PRO A 98 16.45 -7.97 -4.61
N LYS A 99 17.69 -8.31 -4.22
CA LYS A 99 18.67 -7.34 -3.72
C LYS A 99 18.93 -6.18 -4.70
N PHE A 100 18.87 -6.43 -6.00
CA PHE A 100 19.07 -5.38 -7.00
C PHE A 100 18.00 -4.27 -6.90
N SER A 101 16.78 -4.57 -6.44
CA SER A 101 15.74 -3.55 -6.24
C SER A 101 16.17 -2.52 -5.20
N LEU A 102 16.74 -2.98 -4.07
CA LEU A 102 17.29 -2.08 -3.05
C LEU A 102 18.44 -1.24 -3.62
N LEU A 103 19.36 -1.86 -4.37
CA LEU A 103 20.50 -1.15 -4.98
C LEU A 103 20.05 -0.15 -6.05
N ALA A 104 18.92 -0.38 -6.68
CA ALA A 104 18.28 0.54 -7.61
C ALA A 104 17.42 1.64 -6.92
N GLY A 105 17.42 1.70 -5.59
CA GLY A 105 16.73 2.74 -4.82
C GLY A 105 15.28 2.42 -4.41
N ASP A 106 14.81 1.16 -4.54
CA ASP A 106 13.52 0.77 -4.02
C ASP A 106 13.57 0.75 -2.48
N PRO A 107 12.74 1.54 -1.78
CA PRO A 107 12.84 1.69 -0.32
C PRO A 107 12.18 0.55 0.47
N TYR A 108 11.57 -0.43 -0.19
CA TYR A 108 10.77 -1.47 0.44
C TYR A 108 11.46 -2.12 1.65
N HIS A 109 12.72 -2.51 1.49
CA HIS A 109 13.51 -3.12 2.57
C HIS A 109 13.58 -2.21 3.81
N CYS A 110 13.93 -0.94 3.61
CA CYS A 110 14.05 0.04 4.71
C CYS A 110 12.68 0.33 5.36
N GLU A 111 11.63 0.42 4.56
CA GLU A 111 10.27 0.66 5.05
C GLU A 111 9.73 -0.54 5.84
N CYS A 112 10.05 -1.78 5.45
CA CYS A 112 9.72 -2.99 6.23
C CYS A 112 10.42 -2.97 7.60
N HIS A 113 11.70 -2.67 7.64
CA HIS A 113 12.46 -2.56 8.90
C HIS A 113 11.92 -1.47 9.80
N LYS A 114 11.54 -0.31 9.23
CA LYS A 114 10.93 0.78 10.00
C LYS A 114 9.59 0.36 10.60
N THR A 115 8.71 -0.27 9.80
CA THR A 115 7.44 -0.81 10.29
C THR A 115 7.64 -1.79 11.43
N ALA A 116 8.56 -2.76 11.25
CA ALA A 116 8.84 -3.78 12.26
C ALA A 116 9.30 -3.16 13.59
N ARG A 117 10.19 -2.17 13.53
CA ARG A 117 10.67 -1.46 14.73
C ARG A 117 9.55 -0.72 15.43
N LEU A 118 8.74 0.05 14.69
CA LEU A 118 7.63 0.81 15.27
C LEU A 118 6.52 -0.06 15.89
N ILE A 119 6.30 -1.26 15.37
CA ILE A 119 5.36 -2.23 15.97
C ILE A 119 5.94 -2.80 17.27
N ALA A 120 7.27 -2.89 17.40
CA ALA A 120 7.94 -3.45 18.57
C ALA A 120 8.16 -2.43 19.71
N GLU A 121 8.06 -1.14 19.45
CA GLU A 121 8.14 -0.04 20.41
C GLU A 121 6.81 0.14 21.18
#